data_10786d33185244f24de1cd7ecf89f447
#
_entry.id   10786d33185244f24de1cd7ecf89f447
#
_cell.length_a   1.000
_cell.length_b   1.000
_cell.length_c   1.000
_cell.angle_alpha   90.00
_cell.angle_beta   90.00
_cell.angle_gamma   90.00
#
_symmetry.space_group_name_H-M   'P 1'
#
loop_
_entity.id
_entity.type
_entity.pdbx_description
1 polymer ?
#
loop_
_entity_poly.entity_id
_entity_poly.type
_entity_poly.pdbx_seq_one_letter_code
_entity_poly.pdbx_strand_id
1 'polypeptide(L)'
;MFVAAWALWLRVAQYGWTVDRLQGALAVLVLLVWSLGYFVSIVWRKGQNPLVLQGKVNLAVSLLVLVILVLLNSPVLDSMRISVNSHMARYQSGKNTPDQVSLYMLEQSGRYGRAALESLKSDAGFMKDPKRARDLLMALDGEQHLQQQISEKVLAENVLIAPGSVKPDATFWSALIQDR
;
A
#
# COMPACT_ATOMS: atom_id res chain seq x y z
N MET A 1 16.83 -18.97 4.69
CA MET A 1 16.47 -17.97 3.67
C MET A 1 15.60 -18.54 2.57
N PHE A 2 16.01 -19.61 1.85
CA PHE A 2 15.19 -20.21 0.77
C PHE A 2 13.79 -20.62 1.20
N VAL A 3 13.64 -21.21 2.39
CA VAL A 3 12.32 -21.64 2.92
C VAL A 3 11.40 -20.44 3.12
N ALA A 4 11.91 -19.33 3.63
CA ALA A 4 11.11 -18.12 3.83
C ALA A 4 10.67 -17.51 2.48
N ALA A 5 11.56 -17.44 1.49
CA ALA A 5 11.24 -16.98 0.14
C ALA A 5 10.20 -17.90 -0.53
N TRP A 6 10.36 -19.22 -0.39
CA TRP A 6 9.42 -20.21 -0.93
C TRP A 6 8.04 -20.11 -0.28
N ALA A 7 7.98 -20.02 1.05
CA ALA A 7 6.73 -19.89 1.79
C ALA A 7 5.99 -18.58 1.42
N LEU A 8 6.73 -17.48 1.26
CA LEU A 8 6.18 -16.22 0.82
C LEU A 8 5.64 -16.30 -0.61
N TRP A 9 6.41 -16.91 -1.52
CA TRP A 9 5.99 -17.11 -2.91
C TRP A 9 4.69 -17.92 -3.00
N LEU A 10 4.57 -19.03 -2.23
CA LEU A 10 3.34 -19.83 -2.17
C LEU A 10 2.15 -18.99 -1.70
N ARG A 11 2.32 -18.19 -0.65
CA ARG A 11 1.27 -17.33 -0.13
C ARG A 11 0.83 -16.26 -1.11
N VAL A 12 1.78 -15.66 -1.83
CA VAL A 12 1.46 -14.67 -2.86
C VAL A 12 0.74 -15.32 -4.05
N ALA A 13 1.18 -16.51 -4.47
CA ALA A 13 0.53 -17.26 -5.55
C ALA A 13 -0.93 -17.64 -5.21
N GLN A 14 -1.18 -18.05 -3.96
CA GLN A 14 -2.51 -18.44 -3.51
C GLN A 14 -3.47 -17.27 -3.26
N TYR A 15 -2.98 -16.22 -2.60
CA TYR A 15 -3.85 -15.16 -2.05
C TYR A 15 -3.61 -13.77 -2.66
N GLY A 16 -2.62 -13.62 -3.55
CA GLY A 16 -2.24 -12.34 -4.15
C GLY A 16 -1.34 -11.48 -3.25
N TRP A 17 -1.01 -10.30 -3.74
CA TRP A 17 -0.21 -9.32 -3.02
C TRP A 17 -1.04 -8.56 -2.00
N THR A 18 -0.55 -8.47 -0.77
CA THR A 18 -1.03 -7.56 0.27
C THR A 18 0.12 -6.67 0.71
N VAL A 19 -0.18 -5.58 1.42
CA VAL A 19 0.84 -4.65 1.95
C VAL A 19 1.87 -5.40 2.80
N ASP A 20 1.40 -6.25 3.74
CA ASP A 20 2.29 -7.02 4.62
C ASP A 20 3.19 -8.00 3.86
N ARG A 21 2.64 -8.65 2.81
CA ARG A 21 3.42 -9.57 1.98
C ARG A 21 4.44 -8.86 1.13
N LEU A 22 4.13 -7.66 0.65
CA LEU A 22 5.08 -6.83 -0.07
C LEU A 22 6.24 -6.41 0.85
N GLN A 23 5.93 -5.94 2.06
CA GLN A 23 6.94 -5.60 3.06
C GLN A 23 7.79 -6.82 3.44
N GLY A 24 7.16 -7.98 3.67
CA GLY A 24 7.85 -9.24 3.92
C GLY A 24 8.77 -9.66 2.76
N ALA A 25 8.32 -9.48 1.51
CA ALA A 25 9.12 -9.79 0.32
C ALA A 25 10.36 -8.89 0.22
N LEU A 26 10.21 -7.61 0.50
CA LEU A 26 11.32 -6.65 0.51
C LEU A 26 12.32 -6.97 1.62
N ALA A 27 11.84 -7.32 2.83
CA ALA A 27 12.70 -7.74 3.92
C ALA A 27 13.50 -9.01 3.56
N VAL A 28 12.84 -10.02 3.00
CA VAL A 28 13.50 -11.26 2.53
C VAL A 28 14.50 -10.94 1.43
N LEU A 29 14.18 -10.06 0.49
CA LEU A 29 15.08 -9.63 -0.57
C LEU A 29 16.36 -8.98 -0.02
N VAL A 30 16.22 -8.03 0.91
CA VAL A 30 17.37 -7.35 1.55
C VAL A 30 18.26 -8.36 2.27
N LEU A 31 17.66 -9.28 3.04
CA LEU A 31 18.40 -10.31 3.74
C LEU A 31 19.10 -11.31 2.80
N LEU A 32 18.47 -11.65 1.67
CA LEU A 32 19.10 -12.49 0.63
C LEU A 32 20.30 -11.79 -0.01
N VAL A 33 20.16 -10.53 -0.39
CA VAL A 33 21.26 -9.75 -0.98
C VAL A 33 22.40 -9.61 0.02
N TRP A 34 22.09 -9.34 1.27
CA TRP A 34 23.10 -9.24 2.33
C TRP A 34 23.84 -10.57 2.54
N SER A 35 23.09 -11.67 2.71
CA SER A 35 23.65 -13.02 2.89
C SER A 35 24.52 -13.44 1.70
N LEU A 36 24.04 -13.19 0.47
CA LEU A 36 24.78 -13.50 -0.75
C LEU A 36 26.04 -12.64 -0.87
N GLY A 37 25.95 -11.35 -0.54
CA GLY A 37 27.11 -10.45 -0.52
C GLY A 37 28.21 -10.92 0.43
N TYR A 38 27.85 -11.34 1.63
CA TYR A 38 28.81 -11.93 2.57
C TYR A 38 29.38 -13.26 2.07
N PHE A 39 28.53 -14.14 1.54
CA PHE A 39 29.00 -15.41 0.97
C PHE A 39 30.02 -15.16 -0.14
N VAL A 40 29.72 -14.29 -1.08
CA VAL A 40 30.62 -13.91 -2.17
C VAL A 40 31.91 -13.29 -1.63
N SER A 41 31.84 -12.44 -0.59
CA SER A 41 32.99 -11.81 0.02
C SER A 41 33.94 -12.81 0.67
N ILE A 42 33.41 -13.94 1.19
CA ILE A 42 34.20 -15.00 1.80
C ILE A 42 34.83 -15.90 0.72
N VAL A 43 34.04 -16.30 -0.29
CA VAL A 43 34.49 -17.24 -1.33
C VAL A 43 35.47 -16.60 -2.30
N TRP A 44 35.24 -15.34 -2.68
CA TRP A 44 36.06 -14.65 -3.70
C TRP A 44 37.19 -13.79 -3.14
N ARG A 45 37.75 -14.20 -2.01
CA ARG A 45 38.90 -13.56 -1.32
C ARG A 45 40.19 -13.68 -2.11
N LYS A 46 40.38 -12.99 -3.19
CA LYS A 46 41.69 -12.90 -3.87
C LYS A 46 42.67 -12.01 -3.09
N GLY A 47 43.12 -12.46 -1.89
CA GLY A 47 44.15 -11.74 -1.10
C GLY A 47 43.75 -10.44 -0.45
N GLN A 48 42.47 -10.03 -0.54
CA GLN A 48 41.98 -8.81 0.09
C GLN A 48 41.60 -9.03 1.56
N ASN A 49 41.73 -7.96 2.36
CA ASN A 49 41.33 -8.00 3.77
C ASN A 49 39.78 -8.19 3.84
N PRO A 50 39.31 -9.25 4.54
CA PRO A 50 37.88 -9.57 4.63
C PRO A 50 37.05 -8.42 5.21
N LEU A 51 37.58 -7.65 6.14
CA LEU A 51 36.87 -6.52 6.76
C LEU A 51 36.56 -5.40 5.75
N VAL A 52 37.47 -5.13 4.81
CA VAL A 52 37.26 -4.12 3.77
C VAL A 52 36.16 -4.56 2.81
N LEU A 53 36.14 -5.84 2.46
CA LEU A 53 35.12 -6.38 1.55
C LEU A 53 33.73 -6.40 2.19
N GLN A 54 33.65 -6.79 3.47
CA GLN A 54 32.43 -6.73 4.26
C GLN A 54 31.91 -5.29 4.41
N GLY A 55 32.81 -4.32 4.61
CA GLY A 55 32.45 -2.89 4.63
C GLY A 55 31.79 -2.41 3.33
N LYS A 56 32.30 -2.86 2.17
CA LYS A 56 31.70 -2.56 0.87
C LYS A 56 30.31 -3.19 0.71
N VAL A 57 30.12 -4.43 1.16
CA VAL A 57 28.82 -5.11 1.15
C VAL A 57 27.82 -4.38 2.03
N ASN A 58 28.21 -3.98 3.24
CA ASN A 58 27.35 -3.22 4.15
C ASN A 58 26.93 -1.90 3.55
N LEU A 59 27.86 -1.16 2.95
CA LEU A 59 27.56 0.10 2.26
C LEU A 59 26.57 -0.11 1.11
N ALA A 60 26.80 -1.13 0.28
CA ALA A 60 25.92 -1.44 -0.85
C ALA A 60 24.51 -1.81 -0.39
N VAL A 61 24.39 -2.63 0.66
CA VAL A 61 23.07 -3.01 1.23
C VAL A 61 22.40 -1.83 1.89
N SER A 62 23.12 -0.95 2.59
CA SER A 62 22.55 0.27 3.17
C SER A 62 21.99 1.21 2.10
N LEU A 63 22.70 1.38 0.99
CA LEU A 63 22.21 2.16 -0.15
C LEU A 63 20.98 1.48 -0.79
N LEU A 64 20.98 0.16 -0.93
CA LEU A 64 19.81 -0.58 -1.42
C LEU A 64 18.59 -0.36 -0.54
N VAL A 65 18.76 -0.45 0.79
CA VAL A 65 17.66 -0.20 1.75
C VAL A 65 17.15 1.24 1.61
N LEU A 66 18.06 2.22 1.50
CA LEU A 66 17.66 3.61 1.30
C LEU A 66 16.84 3.79 0.01
N VAL A 67 17.28 3.18 -1.08
CA VAL A 67 16.55 3.21 -2.36
C VAL A 67 15.17 2.57 -2.22
N ILE A 68 15.06 1.42 -1.55
CA ILE A 68 13.79 0.74 -1.29
C ILE A 68 12.87 1.65 -0.47
N LEU A 69 13.36 2.30 0.58
CA LEU A 69 12.58 3.22 1.41
C LEU A 69 12.06 4.41 0.61
N VAL A 70 12.91 5.00 -0.24
CA VAL A 70 12.49 6.09 -1.13
C VAL A 70 11.43 5.61 -2.12
N LEU A 71 11.60 4.44 -2.72
CA LEU A 71 10.64 3.87 -3.66
C LEU A 71 9.30 3.52 -3.00
N LEU A 72 9.29 3.01 -1.78
CA LEU A 72 8.07 2.72 -1.00
C LEU A 72 7.28 3.99 -0.65
N ASN A 73 7.98 5.12 -0.49
CA ASN A 73 7.35 6.43 -0.26
C ASN A 73 7.06 7.20 -1.56
N SER A 74 7.36 6.60 -2.71
CA SER A 74 7.07 7.17 -4.02
C SER A 74 5.83 6.49 -4.64
N PRO A 75 5.12 7.13 -5.58
CA PRO A 75 4.00 6.53 -6.28
C PRO A 75 4.40 5.32 -7.15
N VAL A 76 5.70 5.02 -7.28
CA VAL A 76 6.22 3.89 -8.09
C VAL A 76 5.97 2.55 -7.41
N LEU A 77 6.30 2.44 -6.10
CA LEU A 77 6.10 1.24 -5.29
C LEU A 77 5.04 1.46 -4.20
N ASP A 78 3.95 2.15 -4.54
CA ASP A 78 2.82 2.32 -3.63
C ASP A 78 2.21 0.95 -3.31
N SER A 79 2.41 0.51 -2.07
CA SER A 79 1.98 -0.80 -1.59
C SER A 79 0.46 -0.98 -1.61
N MET A 80 -0.30 0.10 -1.39
CA MET A 80 -1.76 0.09 -1.46
C MET A 80 -2.21 -0.12 -2.90
N ARG A 81 -1.63 0.62 -3.86
CA ARG A 81 -1.90 0.44 -5.29
C ARG A 81 -1.62 -0.98 -5.76
N ILE A 82 -0.46 -1.55 -5.39
CA ILE A 82 -0.08 -2.91 -5.77
C ILE A 82 -1.06 -3.93 -5.20
N SER A 83 -1.44 -3.77 -3.92
CA SER A 83 -2.38 -4.64 -3.24
C SER A 83 -3.76 -4.61 -3.92
N VAL A 84 -4.34 -3.41 -4.12
CA VAL A 84 -5.64 -3.22 -4.76
C VAL A 84 -5.64 -3.81 -6.18
N ASN A 85 -4.64 -3.46 -7.00
CA ASN A 85 -4.54 -3.96 -8.36
C ASN A 85 -4.42 -5.50 -8.41
N SER A 86 -3.66 -6.11 -7.50
CA SER A 86 -3.54 -7.56 -7.40
C SER A 86 -4.86 -8.22 -7.08
N HIS A 87 -5.62 -7.68 -6.13
CA HIS A 87 -6.93 -8.22 -5.75
C HIS A 87 -7.97 -8.05 -6.87
N MET A 88 -8.02 -6.87 -7.49
CA MET A 88 -8.93 -6.61 -8.60
C MET A 88 -8.61 -7.46 -9.83
N ALA A 89 -7.33 -7.63 -10.19
CA ALA A 89 -6.92 -8.49 -11.29
C ALA A 89 -7.29 -9.96 -11.05
N ARG A 90 -7.22 -10.45 -9.82
CA ARG A 90 -7.67 -11.82 -9.47
C ARG A 90 -9.19 -11.97 -9.59
N TYR A 91 -9.95 -10.99 -9.17
CA TYR A 91 -11.40 -10.96 -9.34
C TYR A 91 -11.77 -10.94 -10.83
N GLN A 92 -11.21 -10.03 -11.62
CA GLN A 92 -11.46 -9.91 -13.06
C GLN A 92 -11.06 -11.14 -13.86
N SER A 93 -10.00 -11.86 -13.41
CA SER A 93 -9.58 -13.12 -14.03
C SER A 93 -10.41 -14.34 -13.60
N GLY A 94 -11.44 -14.16 -12.79
CA GLY A 94 -12.29 -15.25 -12.28
C GLY A 94 -11.61 -16.17 -11.24
N LYS A 95 -10.41 -15.81 -10.77
CA LYS A 95 -9.71 -16.56 -9.71
C LYS A 95 -10.32 -16.34 -8.32
N ASN A 96 -10.97 -15.22 -8.12
CA ASN A 96 -11.69 -14.88 -6.90
C ASN A 96 -13.17 -14.71 -7.21
N THR A 97 -14.01 -15.29 -6.36
CA THR A 97 -15.45 -15.04 -6.37
C THR A 97 -15.76 -13.67 -5.72
N PRO A 98 -16.94 -13.07 -5.97
CA PRO A 98 -17.35 -11.83 -5.30
C PRO A 98 -17.19 -11.88 -3.77
N ASP A 99 -17.44 -13.03 -3.13
CA ASP A 99 -17.30 -13.23 -1.69
C ASP A 99 -15.87 -13.16 -1.19
N GLN A 100 -14.90 -13.42 -2.04
CA GLN A 100 -13.46 -13.38 -1.70
C GLN A 100 -12.85 -11.99 -1.87
N VAL A 101 -13.60 -11.04 -2.42
CA VAL A 101 -13.17 -9.64 -2.50
C VAL A 101 -13.34 -8.98 -1.14
N SER A 102 -12.26 -8.58 -0.51
CA SER A 102 -12.30 -7.89 0.79
C SER A 102 -12.64 -6.41 0.60
N LEU A 103 -13.90 -6.03 0.80
CA LEU A 103 -14.33 -4.63 0.77
C LEU A 103 -13.63 -3.81 1.85
N TYR A 104 -13.45 -4.37 3.05
CA TYR A 104 -12.71 -3.73 4.13
C TYR A 104 -11.27 -3.33 3.74
N MET A 105 -10.56 -4.20 3.01
CA MET A 105 -9.22 -3.88 2.52
C MET A 105 -9.27 -2.75 1.50
N LEU A 106 -10.28 -2.72 0.64
CA LEU A 106 -10.48 -1.65 -0.34
C LEU A 106 -10.79 -0.32 0.36
N GLU A 107 -11.68 -0.29 1.35
CA GLU A 107 -11.98 0.90 2.16
C GLU A 107 -10.71 1.51 2.77
N GLN A 108 -9.82 0.66 3.30
CA GLN A 108 -8.57 1.13 3.91
C GLN A 108 -7.46 1.49 2.91
N SER A 109 -7.67 1.26 1.63
CA SER A 109 -6.66 1.52 0.59
C SER A 109 -6.76 2.92 -0.03
N GLY A 110 -7.48 3.85 0.61
CA GLY A 110 -7.62 5.24 0.21
C GLY A 110 -8.10 5.40 -1.23
N ARG A 111 -7.51 6.35 -1.97
CA ARG A 111 -7.93 6.66 -3.36
C ARG A 111 -7.97 5.46 -4.31
N TYR A 112 -7.05 4.50 -4.16
CA TYR A 112 -7.00 3.31 -5.03
C TYR A 112 -8.12 2.33 -4.69
N GLY A 113 -8.41 2.17 -3.41
CA GLY A 113 -9.51 1.36 -2.95
C GLY A 113 -10.87 1.93 -3.38
N ARG A 114 -11.05 3.25 -3.27
CA ARG A 114 -12.26 3.93 -3.73
C ARG A 114 -12.50 3.74 -5.22
N ALA A 115 -11.49 3.94 -6.06
CA ALA A 115 -11.61 3.68 -7.49
C ALA A 115 -11.98 2.21 -7.79
N ALA A 116 -11.47 1.26 -7.00
CA ALA A 116 -11.82 -0.15 -7.12
C ALA A 116 -13.27 -0.41 -6.68
N LEU A 117 -13.75 0.17 -5.57
CA LEU A 117 -15.14 0.07 -5.11
C LEU A 117 -16.12 0.66 -6.15
N GLU A 118 -15.80 1.80 -6.74
CA GLU A 118 -16.58 2.39 -7.82
C GLU A 118 -16.63 1.49 -9.07
N SER A 119 -15.50 0.85 -9.41
CA SER A 119 -15.47 -0.12 -10.51
C SER A 119 -16.34 -1.35 -10.25
N LEU A 120 -16.37 -1.85 -9.00
CA LEU A 120 -17.23 -2.96 -8.58
C LEU A 120 -18.73 -2.59 -8.63
N LYS A 121 -19.08 -1.33 -8.34
CA LYS A 121 -20.46 -0.84 -8.48
C LYS A 121 -20.97 -0.92 -9.92
N SER A 122 -20.07 -0.77 -10.88
CA SER A 122 -20.38 -0.88 -12.31
C SER A 122 -20.40 -2.31 -12.82
N ASP A 123 -19.93 -3.26 -12.01
CA ASP A 123 -19.85 -4.67 -12.39
C ASP A 123 -21.16 -5.41 -12.10
N ALA A 124 -21.88 -5.76 -13.17
CA ALA A 124 -23.12 -6.54 -13.06
C ALA A 124 -22.95 -7.91 -12.41
N GLY A 125 -21.77 -8.52 -12.51
CA GLY A 125 -21.44 -9.79 -11.87
C GLY A 125 -21.37 -9.68 -10.36
N PHE A 126 -20.74 -8.62 -9.85
CA PHE A 126 -20.65 -8.34 -8.42
C PHE A 126 -22.00 -7.92 -7.83
N MET A 127 -22.77 -7.14 -8.56
CA MET A 127 -24.08 -6.62 -8.13
C MET A 127 -25.21 -7.64 -8.17
N LYS A 128 -25.00 -8.84 -8.73
CA LYS A 128 -25.99 -9.94 -8.71
C LYS A 128 -26.28 -10.48 -7.32
N ASP A 129 -25.31 -10.45 -6.43
CA ASP A 129 -25.48 -10.85 -5.04
C ASP A 129 -26.02 -9.67 -4.22
N PRO A 130 -27.29 -9.73 -3.72
CA PRO A 130 -27.90 -8.62 -2.99
C PRO A 130 -27.17 -8.26 -1.70
N LYS A 131 -26.53 -9.24 -1.05
CA LYS A 131 -25.74 -9.01 0.16
C LYS A 131 -24.48 -8.22 -0.16
N ARG A 132 -23.73 -8.64 -1.16
CA ARG A 132 -22.49 -7.97 -1.59
C ARG A 132 -22.74 -6.59 -2.17
N ALA A 133 -23.81 -6.42 -2.91
CA ALA A 133 -24.25 -5.12 -3.40
C ALA A 133 -24.53 -4.14 -2.25
N ARG A 134 -25.22 -4.60 -1.21
CA ARG A 134 -25.50 -3.79 -0.01
C ARG A 134 -24.22 -3.43 0.74
N ASP A 135 -23.35 -4.42 0.98
CA ASP A 135 -22.07 -4.20 1.68
C ASP A 135 -21.20 -3.21 0.91
N LEU A 136 -21.16 -3.29 -0.43
CA LEU A 136 -20.44 -2.34 -1.29
C LEU A 136 -21.00 -0.91 -1.19
N LEU A 137 -22.33 -0.77 -1.20
CA LEU A 137 -22.95 0.55 -1.07
C LEU A 137 -22.71 1.15 0.30
N MET A 138 -22.74 0.35 1.38
CA MET A 138 -22.39 0.80 2.72
C MET A 138 -20.93 1.24 2.82
N ALA A 139 -20.00 0.53 2.17
CA ALA A 139 -18.59 0.89 2.09
C ALA A 139 -18.38 2.25 1.41
N LEU A 140 -19.08 2.49 0.32
CA LEU A 140 -19.03 3.76 -0.42
C LEU A 140 -19.68 4.91 0.36
N ASP A 141 -20.82 4.68 1.01
CA ASP A 141 -21.52 5.68 1.80
C ASP A 141 -20.76 6.04 3.10
N GLY A 142 -20.16 5.04 3.75
CA GLY A 142 -19.33 5.23 4.93
C GLY A 142 -18.15 6.18 4.68
N GLU A 143 -17.49 6.05 3.55
CA GLU A 143 -16.41 6.99 3.14
C GLU A 143 -16.93 8.40 2.86
N GLN A 144 -18.10 8.54 2.24
CA GLN A 144 -18.69 9.86 1.98
C GLN A 144 -19.08 10.56 3.27
N HIS A 145 -19.63 9.84 4.24
CA HIS A 145 -19.96 10.39 5.55
C HIS A 145 -18.71 10.77 6.35
N LEU A 146 -17.64 9.99 6.29
CA LEU A 146 -16.36 10.33 6.92
C LEU A 146 -15.74 11.57 6.28
N GLN A 147 -15.77 11.69 4.95
CA GLN A 147 -15.27 12.88 4.26
C GLN A 147 -16.14 14.12 4.53
N GLN A 148 -17.46 13.99 4.63
CA GLN A 148 -18.33 15.08 5.03
C GLN A 148 -18.13 15.50 6.49
N GLN A 149 -17.88 14.56 7.41
CA GLN A 149 -17.61 14.90 8.82
C GLN A 149 -16.24 15.57 9.02
N ILE A 150 -15.24 15.26 8.18
CA ILE A 150 -13.95 15.96 8.17
C ILE A 150 -14.09 17.38 7.56
N SER A 151 -15.21 17.63 6.86
CA SER A 151 -15.34 18.69 5.92
C SER A 151 -15.26 20.11 6.51
N GLU A 152 -16.11 20.61 7.32
CA GLU A 152 -16.06 22.03 7.71
C GLU A 152 -15.86 22.24 9.21
N LYS A 153 -16.55 21.45 10.02
CA LYS A 153 -16.60 21.65 11.46
C LYS A 153 -15.29 21.25 12.15
N VAL A 154 -14.67 20.14 11.70
CA VAL A 154 -13.43 19.61 12.28
C VAL A 154 -12.23 20.46 11.84
N LEU A 155 -12.23 20.98 10.60
CA LEU A 155 -11.17 21.89 10.16
C LEU A 155 -11.30 23.25 10.87
N ALA A 156 -12.50 23.78 11.02
CA ALA A 156 -12.74 25.05 11.72
C ALA A 156 -12.40 24.98 13.22
N GLU A 157 -12.54 23.80 13.83
CA GLU A 157 -12.28 23.57 15.25
C GLU A 157 -10.79 23.29 15.54
N ASN A 158 -10.07 22.72 14.57
CA ASN A 158 -8.64 22.35 14.73
C ASN A 158 -7.64 23.34 14.12
N VAL A 159 -8.12 24.36 13.40
CA VAL A 159 -7.25 25.42 12.88
C VAL A 159 -7.14 26.55 13.90
N LEU A 160 -5.92 26.69 14.46
CA LEU A 160 -5.59 27.81 15.33
C LEU A 160 -5.47 29.09 14.50
N ILE A 161 -6.46 29.97 14.64
CA ILE A 161 -6.45 31.28 14.00
C ILE A 161 -5.67 32.24 14.90
N ALA A 162 -4.66 32.92 14.34
CA ALA A 162 -3.86 33.89 15.10
C ALA A 162 -4.73 35.02 15.66
N PRO A 163 -4.47 35.49 16.90
CA PRO A 163 -5.23 36.58 17.49
C PRO A 163 -5.19 37.82 16.60
N GLY A 164 -6.36 38.35 16.22
CA GLY A 164 -6.49 39.53 15.36
C GLY A 164 -6.63 39.26 13.86
N SER A 165 -6.58 37.99 13.41
CA SER A 165 -6.88 37.65 12.01
C SER A 165 -8.38 37.47 11.77
N VAL A 166 -8.83 37.75 10.55
CA VAL A 166 -10.21 37.54 10.12
C VAL A 166 -10.51 36.04 10.06
N LYS A 167 -11.61 35.60 10.66
CA LYS A 167 -12.03 34.21 10.59
C LYS A 167 -12.33 33.84 9.12
N PRO A 168 -11.80 32.72 8.63
CA PRO A 168 -12.10 32.22 7.30
C PRO A 168 -13.59 31.99 7.14
N ASP A 169 -14.12 32.34 5.98
CA ASP A 169 -15.52 32.12 5.63
C ASP A 169 -15.77 30.70 5.07
N ALA A 170 -17.04 30.36 4.84
CA ALA A 170 -17.41 29.05 4.32
C ALA A 170 -16.80 28.75 2.94
N THR A 171 -16.54 29.79 2.12
CA THR A 171 -15.93 29.63 0.80
C THR A 171 -14.48 29.24 0.88
N PHE A 172 -13.74 29.72 1.86
CA PHE A 172 -12.36 29.28 2.13
C PHE A 172 -12.29 27.80 2.49
N TRP A 173 -13.19 27.34 3.37
CA TRP A 173 -13.21 25.94 3.80
C TRP A 173 -13.60 25.00 2.65
N SER A 174 -14.59 25.38 1.85
CA SER A 174 -15.01 24.60 0.67
C SER A 174 -13.90 24.49 -0.38
N ALA A 175 -13.14 25.57 -0.63
CA ALA A 175 -12.02 25.56 -1.56
C ALA A 175 -10.89 24.64 -1.06
N LEU A 176 -10.60 24.65 0.25
CA LEU A 176 -9.56 23.81 0.85
C LEU A 176 -9.90 22.31 0.81
N ILE A 177 -11.18 21.96 0.78
CA ILE A 177 -11.67 20.58 0.70
C ILE A 177 -11.66 20.09 -0.75
N GLN A 178 -11.92 20.99 -1.71
CA GLN A 178 -12.04 20.66 -3.13
C GLN A 178 -10.68 20.43 -3.82
N ASP A 179 -9.60 20.96 -3.24
CA ASP A 179 -8.23 20.94 -3.81
C ASP A 179 -7.38 19.71 -3.33
N ARG A 180 -8.03 18.70 -2.71
CA ARG A 180 -7.42 17.46 -2.23
C ARG A 180 -7.94 16.24 -2.95
#